data_36fa2c8320f6507c8c33704ed14e8843
#
_entry.id   36fa2c8320f6507c8c33704ed14e8843
#
_cell.length_a   1.000
_cell.length_b   1.000
_cell.length_c   1.000
_cell.angle_alpha   90.00
_cell.angle_beta   90.00
_cell.angle_gamma   90.00
#
_symmetry.space_group_name_H-M   'P 1'
#
loop_
_entity.id
_entity.type
_entity.pdbx_description
1 polymer ?
#
loop_
_entity_poly.entity_id
_entity_poly.type
_entity_poly.pdbx_seq_one_letter_code
_entity_poly.pdbx_strand_id
1 'polypeptide(L)'
;MSKGNKTYWKGIEQLKNDPSFVKNAHNEFPEFLPIKGSSDNSRRDFLKMMGFGLAAVTTVACEAPVKYAIPYVDKPVDVDASLANYYASTYQMGSDYCSVVVKTREGRPIKIDGNKFSKISAGCTSSQVESSVLTLYDRQRLESPMLENKESNWKSVDDYIKNKLANSQDKKTYVVSHSMSSPSSLKIIDQFCKKFNGEHIQYDSVSYNGMLEANEIHYGKRKLPFYDFAKAK
;
A
#
# COMPACT_ATOMS: atom_id res chain seq x y z
N MET A 1 -29.18 48.09 9.47
CA MET A 1 -28.94 46.92 8.61
C MET A 1 -28.47 45.80 9.51
N SER A 2 -29.34 44.84 9.81
CA SER A 2 -29.04 43.65 10.62
C SER A 2 -28.07 42.75 9.87
N LYS A 3 -26.90 42.48 10.45
CA LYS A 3 -26.00 41.48 9.96
C LYS A 3 -26.65 40.11 10.17
N GLY A 4 -27.30 39.58 9.13
CA GLY A 4 -27.81 38.19 9.17
C GLY A 4 -26.67 37.23 9.49
N ASN A 5 -26.82 36.49 10.58
CA ASN A 5 -25.94 35.41 10.94
C ASN A 5 -25.94 34.38 9.81
N LYS A 6 -24.82 34.23 9.11
CA LYS A 6 -24.68 33.22 8.09
C LYS A 6 -24.62 31.86 8.78
N THR A 7 -25.59 31.00 8.54
CA THR A 7 -25.63 29.63 9.05
C THR A 7 -24.94 28.73 8.03
N TYR A 8 -23.95 27.98 8.48
CA TYR A 8 -23.25 26.99 7.65
C TYR A 8 -23.69 25.60 8.09
N TRP A 9 -24.01 24.73 7.15
CA TRP A 9 -24.39 23.35 7.40
C TRP A 9 -23.19 22.43 7.18
N LYS A 10 -23.03 21.42 8.03
CA LYS A 10 -21.97 20.41 7.93
C LYS A 10 -22.36 19.23 7.05
N GLY A 11 -23.65 19.01 6.83
CA GLY A 11 -24.18 17.89 6.04
C GLY A 11 -25.61 18.13 5.57
N ILE A 12 -26.08 17.24 4.71
CA ILE A 12 -27.44 17.28 4.14
C ILE A 12 -28.50 17.00 5.21
N GLU A 13 -28.18 16.19 6.21
CA GLU A 13 -29.04 15.84 7.34
C GLU A 13 -29.35 17.08 8.19
N GLN A 14 -28.36 17.94 8.41
CA GLN A 14 -28.54 19.21 9.11
C GLN A 14 -29.37 20.18 8.29
N LEU A 15 -29.19 20.25 6.98
CA LEU A 15 -29.97 21.08 6.09
C LEU A 15 -31.46 20.70 6.07
N LYS A 16 -31.74 19.38 6.15
CA LYS A 16 -33.09 18.82 6.14
C LYS A 16 -33.73 18.75 7.52
N ASN A 17 -33.05 19.19 8.58
CA ASN A 17 -33.48 19.07 9.97
C ASN A 17 -33.93 17.64 10.33
N ASP A 18 -33.12 16.63 9.93
CA ASP A 18 -33.43 15.24 10.24
C ASP A 18 -33.57 15.04 11.76
N PRO A 19 -34.68 14.45 12.26
CA PRO A 19 -34.88 14.25 13.69
C PRO A 19 -33.78 13.44 14.39
N SER A 20 -33.18 12.50 13.69
CA SER A 20 -32.06 11.69 14.21
C SER A 20 -30.80 12.54 14.38
N PHE A 21 -30.53 13.44 13.46
CA PHE A 21 -29.42 14.37 13.53
C PHE A 21 -29.60 15.38 14.67
N VAL A 22 -30.80 15.99 14.80
CA VAL A 22 -31.10 16.95 15.86
C VAL A 22 -30.96 16.31 17.24
N LYS A 23 -31.40 15.05 17.39
CA LYS A 23 -31.31 14.30 18.65
C LYS A 23 -29.86 14.01 19.04
N ASN A 24 -28.99 13.75 18.07
CA ASN A 24 -27.61 13.38 18.30
C ASN A 24 -26.62 14.56 18.21
N ALA A 25 -27.05 15.73 17.76
CA ALA A 25 -26.22 16.92 17.61
C ALA A 25 -25.53 17.35 18.92
N HIS A 26 -26.16 17.10 20.07
CA HIS A 26 -25.58 17.37 21.39
C HIS A 26 -24.47 16.38 21.77
N ASN A 27 -24.39 15.23 21.11
CA ASN A 27 -23.38 14.19 21.37
C ASN A 27 -22.15 14.30 20.47
N GLU A 28 -22.16 15.17 19.46
CA GLU A 28 -21.00 15.38 18.56
C GLU A 28 -19.79 15.98 19.27
N PHE A 29 -20.03 16.73 20.35
CA PHE A 29 -18.97 17.18 21.25
C PHE A 29 -19.38 16.82 22.67
N PRO A 30 -18.98 15.66 23.19
CA PRO A 30 -19.21 15.35 24.58
C PRO A 30 -18.56 16.44 25.45
N GLU A 31 -19.35 17.04 26.36
CA GLU A 31 -18.94 18.08 27.30
C GLU A 31 -17.89 17.59 28.32
N PHE A 32 -16.92 16.81 27.88
CA PHE A 32 -15.82 16.29 28.70
C PHE A 32 -14.51 17.06 28.56
N LEU A 33 -14.57 18.27 28.05
CA LEU A 33 -13.58 19.24 28.49
C LEU A 33 -14.07 19.79 29.82
N PRO A 34 -13.35 19.60 30.94
CA PRO A 34 -13.73 20.15 32.25
C PRO A 34 -13.45 21.65 32.28
N ILE A 35 -13.99 22.38 31.34
CA ILE A 35 -14.02 23.82 31.30
C ILE A 35 -15.47 24.20 31.67
N LYS A 36 -15.86 23.88 32.91
CA LYS A 36 -16.97 24.64 33.49
C LYS A 36 -16.49 26.09 33.56
N GLY A 37 -17.04 26.90 32.67
CA GLY A 37 -16.85 28.31 32.72
C GLY A 37 -17.42 28.88 34.04
N SER A 38 -16.63 28.91 35.08
CA SER A 38 -16.78 29.85 36.15
C SER A 38 -15.81 30.98 35.86
N SER A 39 -16.33 32.18 35.79
CA SER A 39 -15.64 33.45 35.50
C SER A 39 -14.60 33.85 36.55
N ASP A 40 -14.17 32.96 37.44
CA ASP A 40 -13.24 33.21 38.54
C ASP A 40 -11.98 32.34 38.50
N ASN A 41 -11.55 31.91 37.32
CA ASN A 41 -10.25 31.27 37.22
C ASN A 41 -9.14 32.32 37.37
N SER A 42 -8.49 32.34 38.52
CA SER A 42 -7.30 33.14 38.79
C SER A 42 -6.23 32.85 37.72
N ARG A 43 -5.50 33.90 37.27
CA ARG A 43 -4.33 33.75 36.38
C ARG A 43 -3.39 32.65 36.84
N ARG A 44 -3.32 32.42 38.16
CA ARG A 44 -2.50 31.37 38.79
C ARG A 44 -3.02 29.96 38.51
N ASP A 45 -4.34 29.76 38.44
CA ASP A 45 -4.93 28.46 38.15
C ASP A 45 -4.84 28.13 36.68
N PHE A 46 -4.94 29.13 35.79
CA PHE A 46 -4.66 28.98 34.36
C PHE A 46 -3.19 28.57 34.12
N LEU A 47 -2.22 29.21 34.81
CA LEU A 47 -0.81 28.86 34.68
C LEU A 47 -0.49 27.48 35.23
N LYS A 48 -1.15 27.05 36.31
CA LYS A 48 -1.04 25.68 36.83
C LYS A 48 -1.57 24.66 35.84
N MET A 49 -2.75 24.91 35.24
CA MET A 49 -3.36 24.02 34.25
C MET A 49 -2.50 23.94 32.98
N MET A 50 -1.94 25.06 32.54
CA MET A 50 -1.01 25.08 31.41
C MET A 50 0.32 24.37 31.71
N GLY A 51 0.84 24.50 32.94
CA GLY A 51 2.04 23.78 33.41
C GLY A 51 1.84 22.27 33.48
N PHE A 52 0.70 21.80 33.96
CA PHE A 52 0.35 20.38 33.96
C PHE A 52 0.09 19.88 32.53
N GLY A 53 -0.54 20.66 31.65
CA GLY A 53 -0.73 20.32 30.26
C GLY A 53 0.59 20.15 29.50
N LEU A 54 1.54 21.06 29.68
CA LEU A 54 2.89 20.97 29.12
C LEU A 54 3.68 19.77 29.68
N ALA A 55 3.60 19.49 30.97
CA ALA A 55 4.25 18.33 31.58
C ALA A 55 3.65 17.02 31.04
N ALA A 56 2.33 16.94 30.86
CA ALA A 56 1.68 15.77 30.26
C ALA A 56 2.09 15.57 28.79
N VAL A 57 2.20 16.64 28.01
CA VAL A 57 2.66 16.57 26.61
C VAL A 57 4.13 16.14 26.53
N THR A 58 4.98 16.58 27.45
CA THR A 58 6.39 16.16 27.45
C THR A 58 6.59 14.70 27.89
N THR A 59 5.70 14.14 28.72
CA THR A 59 5.76 12.72 29.10
C THR A 59 5.14 11.80 28.05
N VAL A 60 4.19 12.29 27.23
CA VAL A 60 3.61 11.56 26.07
C VAL A 60 4.47 11.74 24.82
N ALA A 61 5.37 12.72 24.77
CA ALA A 61 6.43 12.81 23.76
C ALA A 61 7.49 11.69 23.96
N CYS A 62 6.99 10.49 24.35
CA CYS A 62 7.78 9.30 24.41
C CYS A 62 8.31 8.98 23.02
N GLU A 63 9.63 9.10 22.89
CA GLU A 63 10.45 8.30 22.02
C GLU A 63 9.90 8.13 20.60
N ALA A 64 9.74 9.25 19.88
CA ALA A 64 9.92 9.14 18.44
C ALA A 64 11.31 8.50 18.25
N PRO A 65 11.41 7.30 17.63
CA PRO A 65 12.72 6.70 17.43
C PRO A 65 13.59 7.73 16.72
N VAL A 66 14.64 8.19 17.40
CA VAL A 66 15.60 9.14 16.85
C VAL A 66 16.26 8.41 15.70
N LYS A 67 15.75 8.63 14.48
CA LYS A 67 16.41 8.16 13.29
C LYS A 67 17.53 9.14 12.99
N TYR A 68 18.75 8.72 13.28
CA TYR A 68 19.91 9.45 12.85
C TYR A 68 19.96 9.42 11.33
N ALA A 69 19.79 10.58 10.68
CA ALA A 69 20.10 10.71 9.28
C ALA A 69 21.62 10.73 9.16
N ILE A 70 22.21 9.62 8.70
CA ILE A 70 23.63 9.58 8.38
C ILE A 70 23.77 10.25 7.02
N PRO A 71 24.47 11.42 6.92
CA PRO A 71 24.72 12.04 5.62
C PRO A 71 25.62 11.12 4.78
N TYR A 72 25.47 11.18 3.47
CA TYR A 72 26.39 10.49 2.58
C TYR A 72 27.83 11.00 2.80
N VAL A 73 28.75 10.11 3.14
CA VAL A 73 30.17 10.43 3.20
C VAL A 73 30.69 10.65 1.79
N ASP A 74 30.29 9.77 0.86
CA ASP A 74 30.52 9.94 -0.57
C ASP A 74 29.15 10.00 -1.27
N LYS A 75 28.81 11.19 -1.81
CA LYS A 75 27.57 11.41 -2.54
C LYS A 75 27.64 10.64 -3.88
N PRO A 76 26.70 9.72 -4.18
CA PRO A 76 26.61 9.13 -5.51
C PRO A 76 26.43 10.22 -6.57
N VAL A 77 27.06 10.06 -7.72
CA VAL A 77 27.09 11.08 -8.80
C VAL A 77 25.67 11.48 -9.24
N ASP A 78 24.74 10.52 -9.27
CA ASP A 78 23.38 10.70 -9.78
C ASP A 78 22.35 11.00 -8.68
N VAL A 79 22.77 11.21 -7.44
CA VAL A 79 21.86 11.48 -6.32
C VAL A 79 22.05 12.88 -5.80
N ASP A 80 21.07 13.74 -5.98
CA ASP A 80 20.98 15.04 -5.31
C ASP A 80 19.86 15.00 -4.27
N ALA A 81 20.20 15.33 -3.01
CA ALA A 81 19.22 15.34 -1.91
C ALA A 81 18.05 16.31 -2.16
N SER A 82 18.28 17.37 -2.93
CA SER A 82 17.25 18.37 -3.26
C SER A 82 16.35 17.94 -4.41
N LEU A 83 16.81 17.04 -5.29
CA LEU A 83 16.10 16.61 -6.49
C LEU A 83 15.57 15.21 -6.36
N ALA A 84 14.41 14.96 -7.01
CA ALA A 84 13.84 13.63 -7.11
C ALA A 84 14.31 12.96 -8.40
N ASN A 85 14.68 11.69 -8.31
CA ASN A 85 14.96 10.85 -9.47
C ASN A 85 13.71 10.04 -9.83
N TYR A 86 13.54 9.74 -11.12
CA TYR A 86 12.40 9.01 -11.64
C TYR A 86 12.87 7.78 -12.39
N TYR A 87 12.30 6.63 -12.05
CA TYR A 87 12.64 5.35 -12.65
C TYR A 87 11.41 4.71 -13.27
N ALA A 88 11.51 4.32 -14.54
CA ALA A 88 10.48 3.51 -15.17
C ALA A 88 10.53 2.08 -14.62
N SER A 89 9.38 1.55 -14.27
CA SER A 89 9.24 0.21 -13.71
C SER A 89 7.88 -0.39 -14.09
N THR A 90 7.62 -1.57 -13.58
CA THR A 90 6.37 -2.29 -13.77
C THR A 90 5.85 -2.76 -12.44
N TYR A 91 4.56 -2.52 -12.19
CA TYR A 91 3.82 -3.14 -11.11
C TYR A 91 3.05 -4.33 -11.68
N GLN A 92 3.15 -5.46 -11.01
CA GLN A 92 2.35 -6.64 -11.30
C GLN A 92 1.96 -7.33 -10.01
N MET A 93 0.67 -7.59 -9.84
CA MET A 93 0.13 -8.40 -8.76
C MET A 93 -1.09 -9.16 -9.26
N GLY A 94 -0.96 -10.49 -9.33
CA GLY A 94 -1.97 -11.31 -9.99
C GLY A 94 -2.17 -10.90 -11.45
N SER A 95 -3.40 -10.69 -11.84
CA SER A 95 -3.75 -10.23 -13.19
C SER A 95 -3.57 -8.73 -13.42
N ASP A 96 -3.30 -7.96 -12.36
CA ASP A 96 -3.10 -6.51 -12.48
C ASP A 96 -1.70 -6.20 -12.97
N TYR A 97 -1.65 -5.43 -14.03
CA TYR A 97 -0.41 -4.96 -14.66
C TYR A 97 -0.48 -3.46 -14.88
N CYS A 98 0.56 -2.75 -14.45
CA CYS A 98 0.69 -1.33 -14.71
C CYS A 98 2.14 -0.95 -15.00
N SER A 99 2.36 -0.20 -16.08
CA SER A 99 3.64 0.46 -16.32
C SER A 99 3.68 1.74 -15.48
N VAL A 100 4.69 1.85 -14.64
CA VAL A 100 4.77 2.92 -13.63
C VAL A 100 6.07 3.70 -13.73
N VAL A 101 6.04 4.89 -13.16
CA VAL A 101 7.22 5.72 -12.91
C VAL A 101 7.35 5.90 -11.41
N VAL A 102 8.45 5.43 -10.85
CA VAL A 102 8.75 5.50 -9.42
C VAL A 102 9.56 6.74 -9.15
N LYS A 103 9.03 7.63 -8.34
CA LYS A 103 9.73 8.81 -7.83
C LYS A 103 10.52 8.43 -6.59
N THR A 104 11.81 8.72 -6.60
CA THR A 104 12.71 8.45 -5.47
C THR A 104 13.36 9.72 -4.96
N ARG A 105 13.68 9.74 -3.69
CA ARG A 105 14.59 10.72 -3.09
C ARG A 105 15.67 9.98 -2.31
N GLU A 106 16.92 10.34 -2.54
CA GLU A 106 18.06 9.71 -1.85
C GLU A 106 18.00 8.17 -1.90
N GLY A 107 17.65 7.62 -3.08
CA GLY A 107 17.50 6.18 -3.27
C GLY A 107 16.24 5.56 -2.64
N ARG A 108 15.36 6.35 -2.02
CA ARG A 108 14.12 5.86 -1.40
C ARG A 108 12.91 6.13 -2.28
N PRO A 109 12.16 5.13 -2.69
CA PRO A 109 10.89 5.32 -3.39
C PRO A 109 9.89 6.05 -2.49
N ILE A 110 9.32 7.14 -2.98
CA ILE A 110 8.37 7.97 -2.23
C ILE A 110 6.99 8.05 -2.88
N LYS A 111 6.90 7.82 -4.19
CA LYS A 111 5.65 7.86 -4.94
C LYS A 111 5.72 6.97 -6.17
N ILE A 112 4.59 6.41 -6.54
CA ILE A 112 4.40 5.67 -7.79
C ILE A 112 3.35 6.40 -8.61
N ASP A 113 3.70 6.74 -9.84
CA ASP A 113 2.83 7.37 -10.83
C ASP A 113 2.71 6.46 -12.07
N GLY A 114 1.66 6.62 -12.85
CA GLY A 114 1.52 5.91 -14.12
C GLY A 114 2.49 6.43 -15.18
N ASN A 115 3.00 5.52 -15.98
CA ASN A 115 3.87 5.87 -17.09
C ASN A 115 3.02 6.40 -18.28
N LYS A 116 3.13 7.69 -18.58
CA LYS A 116 2.41 8.36 -19.68
C LYS A 116 2.77 7.82 -21.07
N PHE A 117 3.95 7.21 -21.20
CA PHE A 117 4.37 6.59 -22.46
C PHE A 117 3.88 5.15 -22.64
N SER A 118 3.20 4.59 -21.63
CA SER A 118 2.58 3.27 -21.76
C SER A 118 1.39 3.33 -22.71
N LYS A 119 1.40 2.46 -23.70
CA LYS A 119 0.27 2.33 -24.64
C LYS A 119 -0.97 1.66 -24.00
N ILE A 120 -0.79 0.99 -22.86
CA ILE A 120 -1.84 0.26 -22.15
C ILE A 120 -2.49 1.17 -21.11
N SER A 121 -1.71 1.70 -20.18
CA SER A 121 -2.24 2.50 -19.07
C SER A 121 -2.32 4.00 -19.36
N ALA A 122 -1.60 4.50 -20.37
CA ALA A 122 -1.56 5.91 -20.78
C ALA A 122 -1.40 6.90 -19.60
N GLY A 123 -0.68 6.49 -18.57
CA GLY A 123 -0.45 7.27 -17.36
C GLY A 123 -1.49 7.06 -16.26
N CYS A 124 -2.50 6.23 -16.47
CA CYS A 124 -3.46 5.86 -15.41
C CYS A 124 -2.85 4.83 -14.45
N THR A 125 -3.24 4.94 -13.19
CA THR A 125 -2.91 3.99 -12.11
C THR A 125 -4.17 3.64 -11.33
N SER A 126 -4.05 2.68 -10.42
CA SER A 126 -5.06 2.39 -9.41
C SER A 126 -4.54 2.76 -8.03
N SER A 127 -5.44 2.91 -7.07
CA SER A 127 -5.08 3.15 -5.66
C SER A 127 -4.18 2.05 -5.10
N GLN A 128 -4.36 0.80 -5.55
CA GLN A 128 -3.53 -0.33 -5.18
C GLN A 128 -2.10 -0.16 -5.68
N VAL A 129 -1.92 0.27 -6.93
CA VAL A 129 -0.60 0.54 -7.52
C VAL A 129 0.10 1.66 -6.76
N GLU A 130 -0.59 2.77 -6.51
CA GLU A 130 0.01 3.93 -5.82
C GLU A 130 0.34 3.61 -4.36
N SER A 131 -0.53 2.87 -3.65
CA SER A 131 -0.30 2.48 -2.27
C SER A 131 0.79 1.42 -2.09
N SER A 132 1.17 0.70 -3.16
CA SER A 132 2.18 -0.35 -3.08
C SER A 132 3.55 0.13 -2.59
N VAL A 133 3.86 1.42 -2.74
CA VAL A 133 5.08 2.01 -2.17
C VAL A 133 5.15 1.85 -0.65
N LEU A 134 4.01 1.81 0.03
CA LEU A 134 3.94 1.67 1.49
C LEU A 134 4.43 0.30 1.97
N THR A 135 4.29 -0.74 1.15
CA THR A 135 4.76 -2.10 1.48
C THR A 135 6.27 -2.16 1.68
N LEU A 136 7.03 -1.26 1.05
CA LEU A 136 8.48 -1.16 1.23
C LEU A 136 8.87 -0.65 2.62
N TYR A 137 7.96 0.07 3.28
CA TYR A 137 8.15 0.69 4.59
C TYR A 137 7.38 -0.01 5.71
N ASP A 138 6.72 -1.12 5.40
CA ASP A 138 6.04 -1.94 6.39
C ASP A 138 7.07 -2.54 7.35
N ARG A 139 6.88 -2.32 8.64
CA ARG A 139 7.74 -2.86 9.70
C ARG A 139 7.58 -4.37 9.88
N GLN A 140 6.47 -4.94 9.40
CA GLN A 140 6.18 -6.37 9.49
C GLN A 140 6.66 -7.15 8.26
N ARG A 141 7.26 -6.48 7.26
CA ARG A 141 7.81 -7.17 6.10
C ARG A 141 8.97 -8.07 6.52
N LEU A 142 9.11 -9.19 5.84
CA LEU A 142 10.25 -10.09 6.05
C LEU A 142 11.53 -9.39 5.56
N GLU A 143 12.52 -9.28 6.43
CA GLU A 143 13.83 -8.66 6.14
C GLU A 143 14.89 -9.69 5.77
N SER A 144 14.72 -10.93 6.24
CA SER A 144 15.61 -12.06 6.00
C SER A 144 14.81 -13.31 5.61
N PRO A 145 15.44 -14.31 4.98
CA PRO A 145 14.80 -15.59 4.77
C PRO A 145 14.51 -16.29 6.10
N MET A 146 13.40 -17.00 6.15
CA MET A 146 12.94 -17.71 7.34
C MET A 146 12.96 -19.22 7.09
N LEU A 147 13.43 -19.99 8.04
CA LEU A 147 13.37 -21.46 8.05
C LEU A 147 12.77 -21.91 9.40
N GLU A 148 11.65 -22.62 9.36
CA GLU A 148 10.94 -23.08 10.57
C GLU A 148 10.62 -21.93 11.54
N ASN A 149 10.16 -20.81 11.03
CA ASN A 149 9.85 -19.56 11.78
C ASN A 149 11.05 -18.90 12.48
N LYS A 150 12.27 -19.25 12.07
CA LYS A 150 13.50 -18.61 12.57
C LYS A 150 14.22 -17.91 11.43
N GLU A 151 14.86 -16.81 11.72
CA GLU A 151 15.74 -16.14 10.77
C GLU A 151 16.86 -17.07 10.30
N SER A 152 17.13 -17.04 9.02
CA SER A 152 18.12 -17.91 8.37
C SER A 152 18.86 -17.14 7.28
N ASN A 153 19.79 -17.78 6.64
CA ASN A 153 20.49 -17.24 5.48
C ASN A 153 20.08 -18.00 4.20
N TRP A 154 20.28 -17.38 3.06
CA TRP A 154 19.90 -17.94 1.76
C TRP A 154 20.55 -19.30 1.50
N LYS A 155 21.81 -19.49 1.87
CA LYS A 155 22.51 -20.75 1.69
C LYS A 155 21.82 -21.91 2.41
N SER A 156 21.45 -21.71 3.67
CA SER A 156 20.75 -22.73 4.48
C SER A 156 19.37 -23.06 3.90
N VAL A 157 18.63 -22.05 3.44
CA VAL A 157 17.32 -22.24 2.82
C VAL A 157 17.45 -22.96 1.49
N ASP A 158 18.40 -22.60 0.65
CA ASP A 158 18.66 -23.27 -0.63
C ASP A 158 19.05 -24.73 -0.43
N ASP A 159 19.94 -25.05 0.51
CA ASP A 159 20.35 -26.39 0.84
C ASP A 159 19.18 -27.23 1.39
N TYR A 160 18.32 -26.61 2.22
CA TYR A 160 17.11 -27.27 2.70
C TYR A 160 16.15 -27.60 1.55
N ILE A 161 15.90 -26.67 0.64
CA ILE A 161 15.02 -26.86 -0.52
C ILE A 161 15.59 -27.95 -1.44
N LYS A 162 16.88 -27.89 -1.74
CA LYS A 162 17.56 -28.93 -2.57
C LYS A 162 17.42 -30.32 -1.97
N ASN A 163 17.66 -30.47 -0.68
CA ASN A 163 17.51 -31.73 0.03
C ASN A 163 16.05 -32.24 0.02
N LYS A 164 15.09 -31.36 0.22
CA LYS A 164 13.66 -31.73 0.15
C LYS A 164 13.26 -32.20 -1.25
N LEU A 165 13.69 -31.51 -2.29
CA LEU A 165 13.40 -31.87 -3.68
C LEU A 165 14.08 -33.19 -4.07
N ALA A 166 15.34 -33.43 -3.64
CA ALA A 166 16.04 -34.66 -3.87
C ALA A 166 15.35 -35.88 -3.23
N ASN A 167 14.80 -35.70 -2.02
CA ASN A 167 14.11 -36.76 -1.28
C ASN A 167 12.60 -36.87 -1.66
N SER A 168 12.12 -36.11 -2.63
CA SER A 168 10.73 -36.12 -3.03
C SER A 168 10.50 -36.53 -4.48
N GLN A 169 11.44 -37.26 -5.08
CA GLN A 169 11.38 -37.65 -6.51
C GLN A 169 10.14 -38.46 -6.86
N ASP A 170 9.61 -39.24 -5.91
CA ASP A 170 8.39 -40.05 -6.10
C ASP A 170 7.11 -39.27 -5.87
N LYS A 171 7.20 -38.01 -5.45
CA LYS A 171 6.06 -37.17 -5.14
C LYS A 171 5.85 -36.09 -6.21
N LYS A 172 4.59 -35.73 -6.44
CA LYS A 172 4.27 -34.61 -7.32
C LYS A 172 4.58 -33.31 -6.62
N THR A 173 5.30 -32.40 -7.28
CA THR A 173 5.62 -31.08 -6.80
C THR A 173 4.63 -30.07 -7.36
N TYR A 174 4.06 -29.21 -6.53
CA TYR A 174 3.17 -28.14 -6.98
C TYR A 174 3.83 -26.79 -6.75
N VAL A 175 3.85 -25.96 -7.80
CA VAL A 175 4.24 -24.56 -7.73
C VAL A 175 2.95 -23.74 -7.75
N VAL A 176 2.64 -23.09 -6.64
CA VAL A 176 1.45 -22.24 -6.54
C VAL A 176 1.87 -20.78 -6.60
N SER A 177 1.30 -20.00 -7.50
CA SER A 177 1.59 -18.58 -7.64
C SER A 177 0.33 -17.79 -8.00
N HIS A 178 0.44 -16.48 -7.89
CA HIS A 178 -0.50 -15.59 -8.59
C HIS A 178 -0.37 -15.75 -10.09
N SER A 179 -1.39 -15.25 -10.83
CA SER A 179 -1.30 -15.15 -12.30
C SER A 179 -0.05 -14.39 -12.70
N MET A 180 0.72 -15.01 -13.59
CA MET A 180 1.96 -14.43 -14.11
C MET A 180 1.79 -14.07 -15.57
N SER A 181 2.06 -12.81 -15.91
CA SER A 181 2.09 -12.33 -17.29
C SER A 181 3.50 -12.26 -17.89
N SER A 182 4.53 -12.55 -17.12
CA SER A 182 5.92 -12.56 -17.59
C SER A 182 6.27 -13.86 -18.31
N PRO A 183 6.52 -13.86 -19.63
CA PRO A 183 6.87 -15.08 -20.37
C PRO A 183 8.17 -15.73 -19.87
N SER A 184 9.15 -14.95 -19.44
CA SER A 184 10.42 -15.46 -18.90
C SER A 184 10.21 -16.20 -17.57
N SER A 185 9.39 -15.66 -16.67
CA SER A 185 9.07 -16.33 -15.40
C SER A 185 8.30 -17.61 -15.62
N LEU A 186 7.31 -17.61 -16.53
CA LEU A 186 6.56 -18.82 -16.90
C LEU A 186 7.48 -19.91 -17.48
N LYS A 187 8.45 -19.52 -18.31
CA LYS A 187 9.42 -20.46 -18.87
C LYS A 187 10.31 -21.09 -17.80
N ILE A 188 10.74 -20.32 -16.81
CA ILE A 188 11.56 -20.83 -15.69
C ILE A 188 10.74 -21.81 -14.84
N ILE A 189 9.48 -21.46 -14.54
CA ILE A 189 8.57 -22.33 -13.78
C ILE A 189 8.31 -23.65 -14.56
N ASP A 190 8.07 -23.58 -15.88
CA ASP A 190 7.88 -24.74 -16.73
C ASP A 190 9.12 -25.66 -16.70
N GLN A 191 10.32 -25.09 -16.81
CA GLN A 191 11.57 -25.85 -16.69
C GLN A 191 11.74 -26.52 -15.32
N PHE A 192 11.38 -25.79 -14.26
CA PHE A 192 11.39 -26.34 -12.89
C PHE A 192 10.39 -27.49 -12.76
N CYS A 193 9.16 -27.32 -13.20
CA CYS A 193 8.13 -28.34 -13.15
C CYS A 193 8.53 -29.60 -13.95
N LYS A 194 9.11 -29.44 -15.14
CA LYS A 194 9.61 -30.56 -15.93
C LYS A 194 10.72 -31.33 -15.23
N LYS A 195 11.60 -30.64 -14.53
CA LYS A 195 12.72 -31.25 -13.81
C LYS A 195 12.30 -32.02 -12.56
N PHE A 196 11.28 -31.56 -11.85
CA PHE A 196 10.90 -32.10 -10.54
C PHE A 196 9.50 -32.73 -10.53
N ASN A 197 9.04 -33.27 -11.67
CA ASN A 197 7.69 -33.87 -11.79
C ASN A 197 6.60 -32.97 -11.23
N GLY A 198 6.66 -31.68 -11.61
CA GLY A 198 5.83 -30.62 -11.01
C GLY A 198 4.69 -30.17 -11.90
N GLU A 199 3.76 -29.47 -11.28
CA GLU A 199 2.66 -28.79 -11.93
C GLU A 199 2.56 -27.35 -11.40
N HIS A 200 2.33 -26.38 -12.30
CA HIS A 200 2.12 -25.00 -11.95
C HIS A 200 0.64 -24.68 -11.83
N ILE A 201 0.22 -24.23 -10.65
CA ILE A 201 -1.15 -23.82 -10.36
C ILE A 201 -1.16 -22.32 -10.12
N GLN A 202 -1.99 -21.60 -10.87
CA GLN A 202 -2.20 -20.17 -10.67
C GLN A 202 -3.49 -19.95 -9.89
N TYR A 203 -3.40 -19.18 -8.80
CA TYR A 203 -4.52 -18.84 -7.94
C TYR A 203 -4.49 -17.37 -7.54
N ASP A 204 -5.52 -16.64 -7.91
CA ASP A 204 -5.68 -15.22 -7.56
C ASP A 204 -6.85 -15.06 -6.59
N SER A 205 -6.69 -14.16 -5.61
CA SER A 205 -7.76 -13.79 -4.69
C SER A 205 -8.90 -13.06 -5.39
N VAL A 206 -8.60 -12.33 -6.48
CA VAL A 206 -9.56 -11.72 -7.40
C VAL A 206 -9.39 -12.39 -8.75
N SER A 207 -10.30 -13.29 -9.11
CA SER A 207 -10.18 -14.10 -10.33
C SER A 207 -10.89 -13.44 -11.52
N TYR A 208 -10.16 -13.33 -12.62
CA TYR A 208 -10.73 -12.96 -13.93
C TYR A 208 -11.14 -14.17 -14.77
N ASN A 209 -11.16 -15.37 -14.18
CA ASN A 209 -11.40 -16.60 -14.93
C ASN A 209 -12.73 -16.60 -15.67
N GLY A 210 -13.81 -16.09 -15.07
CA GLY A 210 -15.10 -15.97 -15.74
C GLY A 210 -15.06 -15.09 -16.99
N MET A 211 -14.31 -13.99 -16.96
CA MET A 211 -14.12 -13.13 -18.12
C MET A 211 -13.27 -13.80 -19.21
N LEU A 212 -12.21 -14.50 -18.80
CA LEU A 212 -11.36 -15.27 -19.72
C LEU A 212 -12.13 -16.37 -20.41
N GLU A 213 -12.96 -17.09 -19.69
CA GLU A 213 -13.81 -18.19 -20.22
C GLU A 213 -14.90 -17.64 -21.15
N ALA A 214 -15.57 -16.57 -20.75
CA ALA A 214 -16.56 -15.91 -21.61
C ALA A 214 -15.94 -15.44 -22.93
N ASN A 215 -14.72 -14.86 -22.90
CA ASN A 215 -14.02 -14.45 -24.10
C ASN A 215 -13.57 -15.63 -24.96
N GLU A 216 -13.22 -16.75 -24.35
CA GLU A 216 -12.90 -17.98 -25.06
C GLU A 216 -14.11 -18.54 -25.80
N ILE A 217 -15.28 -18.58 -25.14
CA ILE A 217 -16.53 -19.06 -25.72
C ILE A 217 -17.00 -18.15 -26.87
N HIS A 218 -17.00 -16.83 -26.67
CA HIS A 218 -17.58 -15.88 -27.63
C HIS A 218 -16.62 -15.47 -28.76
N TYR A 219 -15.33 -15.41 -28.49
CA TYR A 219 -14.33 -14.90 -29.43
C TYR A 219 -13.23 -15.92 -29.78
N GLY A 220 -13.30 -17.14 -29.22
CA GLY A 220 -12.27 -18.17 -29.43
C GLY A 220 -10.89 -17.82 -28.88
N LYS A 221 -10.83 -16.86 -27.96
CA LYS A 221 -9.55 -16.38 -27.40
C LYS A 221 -9.67 -16.18 -25.89
N ARG A 222 -8.87 -16.93 -25.14
CA ARG A 222 -8.76 -16.80 -23.69
C ARG A 222 -7.81 -15.65 -23.32
N LYS A 223 -8.32 -14.41 -23.40
CA LYS A 223 -7.55 -13.18 -23.13
C LYS A 223 -8.38 -12.17 -22.38
N LEU A 224 -7.74 -11.38 -21.50
CA LEU A 224 -8.37 -10.21 -20.91
C LEU A 224 -8.49 -9.10 -21.95
N PRO A 225 -9.65 -8.46 -22.08
CA PRO A 225 -9.85 -7.38 -23.02
C PRO A 225 -9.17 -6.10 -22.50
N PHE A 226 -8.72 -5.29 -23.42
CA PHE A 226 -8.34 -3.91 -23.14
C PHE A 226 -9.50 -3.00 -23.58
N TYR A 227 -9.94 -2.13 -22.68
CA TYR A 227 -11.03 -1.20 -22.92
C TYR A 227 -10.48 0.19 -23.24
N ASP A 228 -10.74 0.68 -24.43
CA ASP A 228 -10.43 2.06 -24.82
C ASP A 228 -11.71 2.90 -24.77
N PHE A 229 -11.99 3.45 -23.60
CA PHE A 229 -13.19 4.24 -23.34
C PHE A 229 -13.24 5.54 -24.15
N ALA A 230 -12.09 6.03 -24.62
CA ALA A 230 -12.05 7.23 -25.47
C ALA A 230 -12.70 6.99 -26.84
N LYS A 231 -12.82 5.73 -27.27
CA LYS A 231 -13.47 5.33 -28.51
C LYS A 231 -14.94 4.94 -28.35
N ALA A 232 -15.46 4.96 -27.12
CA ALA A 232 -16.87 4.70 -26.87
C ALA A 232 -17.72 5.84 -27.49
N LYS A 233 -18.78 5.45 -28.21
CA LYS A 233 -19.75 6.39 -28.80
C LYS A 233 -20.97 6.50 -27.90
#